data_9dcea18db4a3999157b3aab0acbeca5d
#
_entry.id   9dcea18db4a3999157b3aab0acbeca5d
#
_cell.length_a   1.000
_cell.length_b   1.000
_cell.length_c   1.000
_cell.angle_alpha   90.00
_cell.angle_beta   90.00
_cell.angle_gamma   90.00
#
_symmetry.space_group_name_H-M   'P 1'
#
loop_
_entity.id
_entity.type
_entity.pdbx_description
1 polymer ?
#
loop_
_entity_poly.entity_id
_entity_poly.type
_entity_poly.pdbx_seq_one_letter_code
_entity_poly.pdbx_strand_id
1 'polypeptide(L)'
;IADVIKEGQEVLVQVEKEERGNKGAALTTFISLAGRYLVLMPNNPRAGGVSRRIEGTERNEIRDALRELEVPDGMGLIVRTAGVGRNTEELQWDLDYLRNLWSAVGKAGEEKPAPFLVYQESNVIIRALRDYLRSDIGEILIDDRDVYERAREFIQQVMPHNLQKLKYYDDAVPLFSRYQIESQIESAFQREVRLPSGGVIVIDHTEALISIDINSARATKGADIEETALKTNVEAAEEIARQLRLRDLGGLIVIDFIDMGPNRNQREVENRLRDAVKQDRARVQVGRISRFGLLEMSRQRLRSSLGESSLELCSRCSGQGSIRSVESLALSILRILEEEAMKEKTGKVLAQLPVDVATFLLNEKREIIATIEQRNGIEILL
;
A
#
# COMPACT_ATOMS: atom_id res chain seq x y z
N ILE A 1 8.92 -2.04 30.90
CA ILE A 1 8.93 -0.59 30.55
C ILE A 1 9.02 0.22 31.84
N ALA A 2 8.15 0.02 32.82
CA ALA A 2 8.13 0.77 34.08
C ALA A 2 9.45 0.73 34.88
N ASP A 3 10.26 -0.31 34.70
CA ASP A 3 11.57 -0.46 35.38
C ASP A 3 12.68 0.34 34.72
N VAL A 4 12.49 0.80 33.49
CA VAL A 4 13.54 1.43 32.67
C VAL A 4 13.23 2.90 32.36
N ILE A 5 11.95 3.25 32.19
CA ILE A 5 11.50 4.61 31.86
C ILE A 5 10.78 5.19 33.07
N LYS A 6 11.22 6.36 33.53
CA LYS A 6 10.64 7.08 34.65
C LYS A 6 9.67 8.16 34.16
N GLU A 7 8.68 8.48 35.00
CA GLU A 7 7.75 9.58 34.72
C GLU A 7 8.52 10.92 34.62
N GLY A 8 8.18 11.71 33.59
CA GLY A 8 8.88 12.97 33.29
C GLY A 8 10.21 12.82 32.53
N GLN A 9 10.62 11.60 32.20
CA GLN A 9 11.81 11.36 31.38
C GLN A 9 11.53 11.61 29.89
N GLU A 10 12.35 12.44 29.24
CA GLU A 10 12.35 12.61 27.79
C GLU A 10 13.08 11.46 27.11
N VAL A 11 12.48 10.89 26.07
CA VAL A 11 13.04 9.78 25.32
C VAL A 11 12.83 10.01 23.82
N LEU A 12 13.86 9.69 23.04
CA LEU A 12 13.75 9.66 21.58
C LEU A 12 13.07 8.36 21.16
N VAL A 13 11.98 8.47 20.41
CA VAL A 13 11.23 7.32 19.89
C VAL A 13 11.08 7.41 18.39
N GLN A 14 11.08 6.26 17.73
CA GLN A 14 10.79 6.12 16.31
C GLN A 14 9.40 5.49 16.12
N VAL A 15 8.63 6.02 15.18
CA VAL A 15 7.38 5.39 14.75
C VAL A 15 7.74 4.17 13.89
N GLU A 16 7.49 2.97 14.41
CA GLU A 16 7.73 1.71 13.71
C GLU A 16 6.56 1.36 12.78
N LYS A 17 5.34 1.68 13.22
CA LYS A 17 4.12 1.51 12.45
C LYS A 17 3.22 2.70 12.68
N GLU A 18 2.68 3.22 11.58
CA GLU A 18 1.67 4.27 11.60
C GLU A 18 0.36 3.78 12.21
N GLU A 19 -0.44 4.69 12.72
CA GLU A 19 -1.79 4.39 13.19
C GLU A 19 -2.66 3.88 12.04
N ARG A 20 -3.60 2.97 12.36
CA ARG A 20 -4.50 2.42 11.38
C ARG A 20 -5.86 2.08 11.99
N GLY A 21 -6.90 2.74 11.53
CA GLY A 21 -8.25 2.62 12.10
C GLY A 21 -8.22 2.88 13.61
N ASN A 22 -8.66 1.92 14.42
CA ASN A 22 -8.67 2.02 15.87
C ASN A 22 -7.35 1.61 16.54
N LYS A 23 -6.32 1.27 15.77
CA LYS A 23 -5.00 0.88 16.30
C LYS A 23 -4.07 2.08 16.26
N GLY A 24 -3.60 2.51 17.44
CA GLY A 24 -2.58 3.55 17.57
C GLY A 24 -1.24 3.16 16.95
N ALA A 25 -0.37 4.15 16.74
CA ALA A 25 0.98 3.97 16.24
C ALA A 25 1.82 3.07 17.16
N ALA A 26 2.70 2.26 16.57
CA ALA A 26 3.69 1.50 17.33
C ALA A 26 5.00 2.30 17.40
N LEU A 27 5.48 2.54 18.61
CA LEU A 27 6.69 3.29 18.89
C LEU A 27 7.79 2.35 19.40
N THR A 28 9.04 2.66 19.07
CA THR A 28 10.23 1.98 19.61
C THR A 28 11.31 2.97 20.00
N THR A 29 12.10 2.64 21.03
CA THR A 29 13.30 3.39 21.39
C THR A 29 14.54 2.90 20.64
N PHE A 30 14.45 1.77 19.94
CA PHE A 30 15.52 1.28 19.08
C PHE A 30 15.46 1.98 17.73
N ILE A 31 16.25 3.04 17.59
CA ILE A 31 16.29 3.83 16.36
C ILE A 31 16.99 3.04 15.26
N SER A 32 16.42 3.07 14.06
CA SER A 32 16.99 2.46 12.86
C SER A 32 16.96 3.46 11.70
N LEU A 33 18.14 3.78 11.17
CA LEU A 33 18.30 4.68 10.03
C LEU A 33 18.64 3.87 8.78
N ALA A 34 17.76 3.95 7.78
CA ALA A 34 17.90 3.18 6.56
C ALA A 34 18.67 3.95 5.49
N GLY A 35 19.86 3.48 5.15
CA GLY A 35 20.63 3.91 3.99
C GLY A 35 20.27 3.15 2.70
N ARG A 36 21.09 3.31 1.70
CA ARG A 36 20.94 2.58 0.42
C ARG A 36 21.30 1.11 0.58
N TYR A 37 22.45 0.83 1.15
CA TYR A 37 23.04 -0.49 1.30
C TYR A 37 22.98 -1.01 2.73
N LEU A 38 22.92 -0.11 3.69
CA LEU A 38 23.03 -0.37 5.11
C LEU A 38 21.80 0.10 5.88
N VAL A 39 21.62 -0.45 7.09
CA VAL A 39 20.74 0.10 8.13
C VAL A 39 21.60 0.27 9.37
N LEU A 40 21.71 1.50 9.87
CA LEU A 40 22.41 1.85 11.08
C LEU A 40 21.45 1.83 12.26
N MET A 41 21.85 1.17 13.35
CA MET A 41 21.13 1.12 14.61
C MET A 41 21.98 1.78 15.72
N PRO A 42 21.87 3.10 15.90
CA PRO A 42 22.80 3.87 16.72
C PRO A 42 22.83 3.48 18.21
N ASN A 43 21.73 2.95 18.72
CA ASN A 43 21.56 2.60 20.14
C ASN A 43 21.30 1.10 20.37
N ASN A 44 21.69 0.25 19.43
CA ASN A 44 21.54 -1.20 19.54
C ASN A 44 22.77 -1.95 19.02
N PRO A 45 23.86 -2.04 19.81
CA PRO A 45 25.10 -2.70 19.39
C PRO A 45 24.97 -4.21 19.19
N ARG A 46 23.91 -4.82 19.73
CA ARG A 46 23.63 -6.26 19.54
C ARG A 46 22.91 -6.55 18.21
N ALA A 47 22.32 -5.53 17.61
CA ALA A 47 21.73 -5.66 16.31
C ALA A 47 22.82 -5.57 15.25
N GLY A 48 22.93 -6.57 14.40
CA GLY A 48 23.92 -6.57 13.33
C GLY A 48 23.82 -7.80 12.46
N GLY A 49 24.37 -7.72 11.28
CA GLY A 49 24.44 -8.86 10.39
C GLY A 49 24.06 -8.55 8.94
N VAL A 50 23.69 -9.61 8.26
CA VAL A 50 23.35 -9.60 6.85
C VAL A 50 21.87 -9.95 6.69
N SER A 51 21.16 -9.28 5.78
CA SER A 51 19.75 -9.56 5.47
C SER A 51 19.50 -11.07 5.34
N ARG A 52 18.37 -11.56 5.87
CA ARG A 52 17.98 -12.97 5.79
C ARG A 52 17.72 -13.46 4.36
N ARG A 53 17.60 -12.56 3.41
CA ARG A 53 17.42 -12.84 1.97
C ARG A 53 18.72 -13.13 1.24
N ILE A 54 19.86 -12.88 1.86
CA ILE A 54 21.20 -13.11 1.29
C ILE A 54 21.69 -14.47 1.80
N GLU A 55 21.99 -15.37 0.90
CA GLU A 55 22.37 -16.76 1.18
C GLU A 55 23.71 -17.13 0.50
N GLY A 56 24.30 -18.26 0.89
CA GLY A 56 25.46 -18.83 0.22
C GLY A 56 26.76 -18.02 0.36
N THR A 57 27.55 -17.99 -0.70
CA THR A 57 28.86 -17.32 -0.77
C THR A 57 28.76 -15.80 -0.61
N GLU A 58 27.75 -15.18 -1.17
CA GLU A 58 27.49 -13.74 -1.06
C GLU A 58 27.38 -13.27 0.38
N ARG A 59 26.80 -14.13 1.24
CA ARG A 59 26.68 -13.81 2.67
C ARG A 59 28.05 -13.73 3.37
N ASN A 60 28.99 -14.56 2.97
CA ASN A 60 30.34 -14.57 3.55
C ASN A 60 31.15 -13.36 3.04
N GLU A 61 31.09 -13.06 1.75
CA GLU A 61 31.76 -11.89 1.16
C GLU A 61 31.31 -10.58 1.85
N ILE A 62 30.00 -10.43 2.05
CA ILE A 62 29.47 -9.26 2.76
C ILE A 62 29.92 -9.22 4.22
N ARG A 63 30.03 -10.37 4.89
CA ARG A 63 30.56 -10.41 6.28
C ARG A 63 31.98 -9.94 6.36
N ASP A 64 32.79 -10.29 5.37
CA ASP A 64 34.18 -9.87 5.32
C ASP A 64 34.28 -8.36 5.02
N ALA A 65 33.49 -7.85 4.06
CA ALA A 65 33.38 -6.40 3.83
C ALA A 65 32.91 -5.61 5.06
N LEU A 66 31.97 -6.16 5.84
CA LEU A 66 31.50 -5.53 7.08
C LEU A 66 32.59 -5.38 8.15
N ARG A 67 33.59 -6.27 8.18
CA ARG A 67 34.69 -6.20 9.13
C ARG A 67 35.68 -5.08 8.82
N GLU A 68 35.71 -4.66 7.56
CA GLU A 68 36.58 -3.58 7.08
C GLU A 68 35.96 -2.18 7.28
N LEU A 69 34.64 -2.12 7.60
CA LEU A 69 33.95 -0.84 7.81
C LEU A 69 34.27 -0.25 9.19
N GLU A 70 34.44 1.05 9.21
CA GLU A 70 34.65 1.82 10.47
C GLU A 70 33.32 2.09 11.18
N VAL A 71 32.75 1.05 11.80
CA VAL A 71 31.52 1.17 12.58
C VAL A 71 31.84 1.74 13.96
N PRO A 72 31.21 2.85 14.40
CA PRO A 72 31.41 3.39 15.74
C PRO A 72 30.98 2.41 16.83
N ASP A 73 31.70 2.45 17.97
CA ASP A 73 31.36 1.66 19.14
C ASP A 73 29.92 1.93 19.61
N GLY A 74 29.22 0.86 20.00
CA GLY A 74 27.85 0.95 20.50
C GLY A 74 26.77 0.97 19.41
N MET A 75 27.14 0.94 18.12
CA MET A 75 26.20 0.93 17.01
C MET A 75 26.08 -0.46 16.35
N GLY A 76 24.88 -0.85 15.98
CA GLY A 76 24.60 -2.04 15.17
C GLY A 76 24.45 -1.68 13.68
N LEU A 77 24.87 -2.60 12.81
CA LEU A 77 24.81 -2.42 11.36
C LEU A 77 24.23 -3.65 10.67
N ILE A 78 23.27 -3.45 9.77
CA ILE A 78 22.67 -4.52 8.97
C ILE A 78 22.87 -4.19 7.49
N VAL A 79 23.39 -5.17 6.71
CA VAL A 79 23.47 -5.03 5.25
C VAL A 79 22.15 -5.41 4.61
N ARG A 80 21.65 -4.52 3.76
CA ARG A 80 20.45 -4.72 2.92
C ARG A 80 20.80 -5.57 1.69
N THR A 81 19.79 -6.14 1.06
CA THR A 81 19.95 -6.89 -0.21
C THR A 81 20.59 -6.07 -1.32
N ALA A 82 20.42 -4.75 -1.32
CA ALA A 82 21.05 -3.84 -2.28
C ALA A 82 22.58 -3.71 -2.09
N GLY A 83 23.12 -4.14 -0.95
CA GLY A 83 24.55 -4.14 -0.67
C GLY A 83 25.31 -5.37 -1.19
N VAL A 84 24.60 -6.35 -1.76
CA VAL A 84 25.23 -7.53 -2.38
C VAL A 84 26.10 -7.09 -3.58
N GLY A 85 27.34 -7.58 -3.63
CA GLY A 85 28.28 -7.27 -4.71
C GLY A 85 28.80 -5.81 -4.69
N ARG A 86 28.61 -5.07 -3.59
CA ARG A 86 29.18 -3.73 -3.42
C ARG A 86 30.55 -3.82 -2.76
N ASN A 87 31.45 -2.90 -3.18
CA ASN A 87 32.77 -2.80 -2.57
C ASN A 87 32.69 -2.09 -1.20
N THR A 88 33.74 -2.24 -0.40
CA THR A 88 33.84 -1.64 0.95
C THR A 88 33.68 -0.12 0.91
N GLU A 89 34.20 0.54 -0.11
CA GLU A 89 34.13 2.00 -0.29
C GLU A 89 32.68 2.50 -0.46
N GLU A 90 31.88 1.83 -1.30
CA GLU A 90 30.46 2.16 -1.48
C GLU A 90 29.66 1.96 -0.19
N LEU A 91 29.97 0.92 0.58
CA LEU A 91 29.35 0.67 1.88
C LEU A 91 29.77 1.74 2.90
N GLN A 92 31.04 2.18 2.87
CA GLN A 92 31.55 3.22 3.77
C GLN A 92 30.88 4.57 3.48
N TRP A 93 30.67 4.97 2.23
CA TRP A 93 29.93 6.20 1.91
C TRP A 93 28.51 6.20 2.47
N ASP A 94 27.82 5.08 2.38
CA ASP A 94 26.45 4.94 2.94
C ASP A 94 26.49 5.00 4.48
N LEU A 95 27.48 4.40 5.11
CA LEU A 95 27.69 4.47 6.55
C LEU A 95 27.98 5.90 7.01
N ASP A 96 28.85 6.62 6.31
CA ASP A 96 29.20 8.00 6.66
C ASP A 96 27.99 8.94 6.52
N TYR A 97 27.18 8.75 5.49
CA TYR A 97 25.91 9.45 5.35
C TYR A 97 24.99 9.20 6.56
N LEU A 98 24.83 7.94 6.98
CA LEU A 98 23.99 7.56 8.12
C LEU A 98 24.53 8.09 9.46
N ARG A 99 25.85 8.14 9.63
CA ARG A 99 26.50 8.76 10.81
C ARG A 99 26.23 10.25 10.88
N ASN A 100 26.36 10.95 9.75
CA ASN A 100 26.05 12.38 9.66
C ASN A 100 24.59 12.67 9.97
N LEU A 101 23.67 11.85 9.42
CA LEU A 101 22.26 11.94 9.71
C LEU A 101 21.96 11.73 11.19
N TRP A 102 22.57 10.70 11.81
CA TRP A 102 22.39 10.44 13.24
C TRP A 102 22.91 11.61 14.10
N SER A 103 24.05 12.16 13.77
CA SER A 103 24.60 13.34 14.44
C SER A 103 23.65 14.55 14.35
N ALA A 104 23.04 14.77 13.18
CA ALA A 104 22.06 15.84 12.99
C ALA A 104 20.78 15.61 13.81
N VAL A 105 20.28 14.36 13.85
CA VAL A 105 19.12 13.96 14.66
C VAL A 105 19.39 14.18 16.15
N GLY A 106 20.60 13.81 16.64
CA GLY A 106 20.99 14.01 18.02
C GLY A 106 20.97 15.50 18.41
N LYS A 107 21.60 16.35 17.60
CA LYS A 107 21.63 17.81 17.83
C LYS A 107 20.22 18.41 17.80
N ALA A 108 19.41 18.04 16.81
CA ALA A 108 18.03 18.53 16.70
C ALA A 108 17.16 18.10 17.91
N GLY A 109 17.42 16.90 18.48
CA GLY A 109 16.73 16.41 19.68
C GLY A 109 17.00 17.22 20.94
N GLU A 110 18.11 17.96 21.01
CA GLU A 110 18.49 18.81 22.16
C GLU A 110 18.00 20.27 22.03
N GLU A 111 17.47 20.66 20.87
CA GLU A 111 17.12 22.07 20.60
C GLU A 111 15.85 22.55 21.31
N LYS A 112 14.92 21.65 21.60
CA LYS A 112 13.58 22.00 22.12
C LYS A 112 13.13 20.97 23.17
N PRO A 113 12.31 21.41 24.16
CA PRO A 113 11.70 20.47 25.11
C PRO A 113 10.68 19.57 24.40
N ALA A 114 10.57 18.32 24.85
CA ALA A 114 9.58 17.37 24.34
C ALA A 114 8.12 17.82 24.69
N PRO A 115 7.11 17.39 23.90
CA PRO A 115 7.20 16.54 22.70
C PRO A 115 7.30 17.37 21.41
N PHE A 116 8.16 17.00 20.48
CA PHE A 116 8.23 17.58 19.14
C PHE A 116 8.79 16.59 18.10
N LEU A 117 8.53 16.84 16.82
CA LEU A 117 9.06 16.05 15.72
C LEU A 117 10.53 16.43 15.47
N VAL A 118 11.44 15.52 15.83
CA VAL A 118 12.89 15.72 15.66
C VAL A 118 13.33 15.56 14.21
N TYR A 119 12.87 14.48 13.57
CA TYR A 119 13.23 14.14 12.20
C TYR A 119 12.12 13.37 11.51
N GLN A 120 11.84 13.73 10.26
CA GLN A 120 10.95 12.99 9.39
C GLN A 120 11.60 12.83 8.03
N GLU A 121 11.68 11.60 7.56
CA GLU A 121 12.10 11.31 6.20
C GLU A 121 10.98 11.66 5.21
N SER A 122 10.84 12.95 4.90
CA SER A 122 9.73 13.48 4.08
C SER A 122 10.00 13.49 2.58
N ASN A 123 11.27 13.40 2.17
CA ASN A 123 11.63 13.54 0.75
C ASN A 123 11.42 12.23 -0.01
N VAL A 124 10.30 12.19 -0.77
CA VAL A 124 9.92 11.04 -1.62
C VAL A 124 11.00 10.70 -2.64
N ILE A 125 11.69 11.72 -3.20
CA ILE A 125 12.73 11.52 -4.23
C ILE A 125 13.95 10.86 -3.64
N ILE A 126 14.42 11.31 -2.46
CA ILE A 126 15.56 10.68 -1.78
C ILE A 126 15.24 9.23 -1.44
N ARG A 127 14.03 8.95 -0.94
CA ARG A 127 13.58 7.57 -0.72
C ARG A 127 13.54 6.76 -2.01
N ALA A 128 13.05 7.32 -3.10
CA ALA A 128 12.99 6.66 -4.38
C ALA A 128 14.40 6.32 -4.90
N LEU A 129 15.33 7.26 -4.86
CA LEU A 129 16.73 7.05 -5.24
C LEU A 129 17.40 6.00 -4.37
N ARG A 130 17.24 6.10 -3.06
CA ARG A 130 17.79 5.12 -2.12
C ARG A 130 17.25 3.72 -2.38
N ASP A 131 15.98 3.61 -2.67
CA ASP A 131 15.31 2.31 -2.67
C ASP A 131 15.19 1.67 -4.07
N TYR A 132 15.08 2.47 -5.13
CA TYR A 132 14.78 1.97 -6.48
C TYR A 132 15.91 2.17 -7.50
N LEU A 133 16.92 3.02 -7.23
CA LEU A 133 18.02 3.19 -8.17
C LEU A 133 18.87 1.92 -8.26
N ARG A 134 18.71 1.18 -9.34
CA ARG A 134 19.45 -0.06 -9.65
C ARG A 134 20.38 0.17 -10.82
N SER A 135 21.24 -0.80 -11.08
CA SER A 135 22.21 -0.75 -12.19
C SER A 135 21.54 -0.70 -13.58
N ASP A 136 20.37 -1.31 -13.71
CA ASP A 136 19.56 -1.35 -14.94
C ASP A 136 18.84 -0.03 -15.26
N ILE A 137 18.82 0.95 -14.33
CA ILE A 137 18.29 2.29 -14.60
C ILE A 137 19.28 3.08 -15.46
N GLY A 138 18.83 3.50 -16.65
CA GLY A 138 19.64 4.28 -17.59
C GLY A 138 19.70 5.76 -17.27
N GLU A 139 18.56 6.36 -16.93
CA GLU A 139 18.48 7.79 -16.61
C GLU A 139 17.39 8.09 -15.56
N ILE A 140 17.56 9.24 -14.90
CA ILE A 140 16.66 9.79 -13.90
C ILE A 140 16.36 11.22 -14.34
N LEU A 141 15.09 11.51 -14.60
CA LEU A 141 14.64 12.82 -15.02
C LEU A 141 13.84 13.50 -13.92
N ILE A 142 14.18 14.73 -13.60
CA ILE A 142 13.49 15.55 -12.58
C ILE A 142 13.21 16.91 -13.20
N ASP A 143 11.97 17.36 -13.16
CA ASP A 143 11.46 18.60 -13.73
C ASP A 143 11.35 19.77 -12.73
N ASP A 144 11.54 19.49 -11.44
CA ASP A 144 11.64 20.52 -10.41
C ASP A 144 13.09 20.79 -10.05
N ARG A 145 13.50 22.07 -10.05
CA ARG A 145 14.88 22.49 -9.85
C ARG A 145 15.40 22.20 -8.44
N ASP A 146 14.60 22.47 -7.43
CA ASP A 146 15.01 22.31 -6.04
C ASP A 146 15.12 20.82 -5.69
N VAL A 147 14.20 20.02 -6.23
CA VAL A 147 14.23 18.56 -6.08
C VAL A 147 15.44 17.96 -6.82
N TYR A 148 15.76 18.48 -8.01
CA TYR A 148 16.94 18.05 -8.76
C TYR A 148 18.25 18.29 -7.99
N GLU A 149 18.43 19.48 -7.41
CA GLU A 149 19.65 19.81 -6.66
C GLU A 149 19.77 18.93 -5.40
N ARG A 150 18.68 18.70 -4.67
CA ARG A 150 18.69 17.77 -3.52
C ARG A 150 19.02 16.34 -3.93
N ALA A 151 18.46 15.88 -5.06
CA ALA A 151 18.76 14.56 -5.59
C ALA A 151 20.23 14.43 -6.00
N ARG A 152 20.79 15.49 -6.59
CA ARG A 152 22.20 15.58 -6.98
C ARG A 152 23.12 15.51 -5.78
N GLU A 153 22.86 16.29 -4.72
CA GLU A 153 23.62 16.24 -3.49
C GLU A 153 23.63 14.86 -2.87
N PHE A 154 22.45 14.21 -2.77
CA PHE A 154 22.34 12.86 -2.25
C PHE A 154 23.12 11.84 -3.06
N ILE A 155 22.97 11.85 -4.40
CA ILE A 155 23.69 10.93 -5.28
C ILE A 155 25.20 11.16 -5.18
N GLN A 156 25.64 12.41 -5.11
CA GLN A 156 27.06 12.76 -4.99
C GLN A 156 27.69 12.23 -3.69
N GLN A 157 26.92 12.21 -2.60
CA GLN A 157 27.39 11.73 -1.30
C GLN A 157 27.39 10.21 -1.18
N VAL A 158 26.36 9.54 -1.70
CA VAL A 158 26.13 8.11 -1.42
C VAL A 158 26.47 7.23 -2.64
N MET A 159 26.32 7.76 -3.86
CA MET A 159 26.44 6.97 -5.09
C MET A 159 27.06 7.79 -6.24
N PRO A 160 28.25 8.38 -6.09
CA PRO A 160 28.81 9.35 -7.05
C PRO A 160 28.90 8.81 -8.49
N HIS A 161 29.10 7.51 -8.67
CA HIS A 161 29.14 6.86 -9.98
C HIS A 161 27.81 6.90 -10.76
N ASN A 162 26.68 7.16 -10.09
CA ASN A 162 25.38 7.30 -10.73
C ASN A 162 25.01 8.76 -11.08
N LEU A 163 25.88 9.74 -10.77
CA LEU A 163 25.58 11.15 -10.99
C LEU A 163 25.30 11.49 -12.46
N GLN A 164 25.98 10.81 -13.40
CA GLN A 164 25.77 10.96 -14.84
C GLN A 164 24.37 10.54 -15.32
N LYS A 165 23.67 9.72 -14.55
CA LYS A 165 22.29 9.28 -14.87
C LYS A 165 21.25 10.33 -14.52
N LEU A 166 21.57 11.26 -13.62
CA LEU A 166 20.66 12.31 -13.18
C LEU A 166 20.67 13.46 -14.17
N LYS A 167 19.49 13.82 -14.68
CA LYS A 167 19.32 14.90 -15.63
C LYS A 167 18.17 15.81 -15.19
N TYR A 168 18.38 17.10 -15.33
CA TYR A 168 17.29 18.07 -15.21
C TYR A 168 16.45 18.04 -16.49
N TYR A 169 15.13 17.95 -16.32
CA TYR A 169 14.20 17.97 -17.43
C TYR A 169 13.62 19.37 -17.60
N ASP A 170 13.92 20.00 -18.74
CA ASP A 170 13.50 21.37 -19.08
C ASP A 170 12.94 21.37 -20.51
N ASP A 171 11.79 20.71 -20.70
CA ASP A 171 11.09 20.64 -21.98
C ASP A 171 9.70 21.29 -21.83
N ALA A 172 9.16 21.83 -22.91
CA ALA A 172 7.83 22.43 -22.96
C ALA A 172 6.70 21.40 -22.74
N VAL A 173 6.96 20.10 -23.04
CA VAL A 173 6.02 19.03 -22.80
C VAL A 173 6.17 18.52 -21.37
N PRO A 174 5.12 18.51 -20.54
CA PRO A 174 5.21 17.99 -19.17
C PRO A 174 5.76 16.55 -19.13
N LEU A 175 6.62 16.28 -18.14
CA LEU A 175 7.38 15.03 -18.03
C LEU A 175 6.46 13.79 -18.06
N PHE A 176 5.37 13.79 -17.29
CA PHE A 176 4.43 12.66 -17.22
C PHE A 176 3.65 12.46 -18.53
N SER A 177 3.32 13.57 -19.22
CA SER A 177 2.66 13.51 -20.54
C SER A 177 3.59 12.93 -21.60
N ARG A 178 4.87 13.32 -21.60
CA ARG A 178 5.87 12.82 -22.56
C ARG A 178 6.04 11.30 -22.48
N TYR A 179 6.04 10.74 -21.26
CA TYR A 179 6.22 9.30 -21.03
C TYR A 179 4.90 8.55 -20.80
N GLN A 180 3.75 9.18 -21.03
CA GLN A 180 2.42 8.59 -20.88
C GLN A 180 2.20 7.96 -19.50
N ILE A 181 2.74 8.60 -18.44
CA ILE A 181 2.66 8.09 -17.07
C ILE A 181 1.30 8.38 -16.45
N GLU A 182 0.66 9.52 -16.81
CA GLU A 182 -0.62 9.95 -16.26
C GLU A 182 -1.70 8.88 -16.40
N SER A 183 -1.85 8.31 -17.61
CA SER A 183 -2.82 7.24 -17.87
C SER A 183 -2.55 5.97 -17.06
N GLN A 184 -1.28 5.68 -16.74
CA GLN A 184 -0.90 4.55 -15.92
C GLN A 184 -1.19 4.81 -14.43
N ILE A 185 -1.01 6.07 -13.97
CA ILE A 185 -1.41 6.48 -12.61
C ILE A 185 -2.92 6.32 -12.44
N GLU A 186 -3.71 6.86 -13.38
CA GLU A 186 -5.16 6.74 -13.35
C GLU A 186 -5.63 5.26 -13.36
N SER A 187 -4.96 4.41 -14.14
CA SER A 187 -5.29 2.97 -14.16
C SER A 187 -5.07 2.27 -12.81
N ALA A 188 -4.17 2.79 -11.97
CA ALA A 188 -3.91 2.23 -10.64
C ALA A 188 -5.06 2.49 -9.64
N PHE A 189 -5.96 3.43 -9.91
CA PHE A 189 -7.16 3.68 -9.12
C PHE A 189 -8.38 2.89 -9.60
N GLN A 190 -8.32 2.29 -10.80
CA GLN A 190 -9.43 1.55 -11.36
C GLN A 190 -9.56 0.17 -10.68
N ARG A 191 -10.80 -0.27 -10.46
CA ARG A 191 -11.11 -1.60 -9.94
C ARG A 191 -10.67 -2.70 -10.91
N GLU A 192 -10.82 -2.46 -12.22
CA GLU A 192 -10.56 -3.41 -13.30
C GLU A 192 -9.24 -3.10 -14.01
N VAL A 193 -8.47 -4.13 -14.33
CA VAL A 193 -7.24 -4.03 -15.11
C VAL A 193 -7.31 -5.00 -16.28
N ARG A 194 -7.13 -4.48 -17.49
CA ARG A 194 -7.17 -5.28 -18.72
C ARG A 194 -5.86 -6.01 -18.95
N LEU A 195 -5.98 -7.26 -19.39
CA LEU A 195 -4.87 -8.10 -19.80
C LEU A 195 -4.61 -8.01 -21.31
N PRO A 196 -3.38 -8.29 -21.79
CA PRO A 196 -3.02 -8.24 -23.20
C PRO A 196 -3.88 -9.14 -24.10
N SER A 197 -4.29 -10.31 -23.61
CA SER A 197 -5.18 -11.24 -24.33
C SER A 197 -6.64 -10.79 -24.39
N GLY A 198 -7.01 -9.71 -23.70
CA GLY A 198 -8.37 -9.18 -23.60
C GLY A 198 -9.11 -9.64 -22.34
N GLY A 199 -8.49 -10.48 -21.49
CA GLY A 199 -9.01 -10.78 -20.15
C GLY A 199 -8.97 -9.56 -19.22
N VAL A 200 -9.57 -9.70 -18.05
CA VAL A 200 -9.66 -8.63 -17.04
C VAL A 200 -9.41 -9.22 -15.66
N ILE A 201 -8.61 -8.55 -14.86
CA ILE A 201 -8.52 -8.80 -13.41
C ILE A 201 -9.34 -7.74 -12.68
N VAL A 202 -10.07 -8.16 -11.66
CA VAL A 202 -10.88 -7.29 -10.79
C VAL A 202 -10.31 -7.36 -9.39
N ILE A 203 -9.96 -6.21 -8.82
CA ILE A 203 -9.31 -6.12 -7.51
C ILE A 203 -10.28 -5.45 -6.55
N ASP A 204 -10.73 -6.20 -5.54
CA ASP A 204 -11.64 -5.74 -4.52
C ASP A 204 -11.03 -5.80 -3.12
N HIS A 205 -11.34 -4.80 -2.32
CA HIS A 205 -10.95 -4.74 -0.93
C HIS A 205 -12.11 -5.18 -0.04
N THR A 206 -11.83 -6.11 0.88
CA THR A 206 -12.71 -6.39 2.00
C THR A 206 -12.11 -5.78 3.27
N GLU A 207 -12.78 -5.88 4.40
CA GLU A 207 -12.24 -5.39 5.68
C GLU A 207 -10.90 -6.02 6.04
N ALA A 208 -10.69 -7.33 5.76
CA ALA A 208 -9.55 -8.10 6.23
C ALA A 208 -8.59 -8.56 5.15
N LEU A 209 -9.03 -8.68 3.91
CA LEU A 209 -8.26 -9.23 2.80
C LEU A 209 -8.56 -8.53 1.47
N ILE A 210 -7.73 -8.81 0.48
CA ILE A 210 -7.91 -8.38 -0.90
C ILE A 210 -8.33 -9.61 -1.71
N SER A 211 -9.41 -9.51 -2.46
CA SER A 211 -9.84 -10.51 -3.42
C SER A 211 -9.52 -10.05 -4.83
N ILE A 212 -9.03 -10.99 -5.65
CA ILE A 212 -8.71 -10.74 -7.06
C ILE A 212 -9.41 -11.81 -7.88
N ASP A 213 -10.32 -11.38 -8.75
CA ASP A 213 -11.04 -12.23 -9.68
C ASP A 213 -10.48 -12.09 -11.10
N ILE A 214 -10.47 -13.18 -11.86
CA ILE A 214 -9.91 -13.22 -13.21
C ILE A 214 -10.99 -13.65 -14.20
N ASN A 215 -11.27 -12.77 -15.15
CA ASN A 215 -12.25 -12.97 -16.20
C ASN A 215 -11.57 -13.08 -17.57
N SER A 216 -11.85 -14.14 -18.32
CA SER A 216 -11.32 -14.32 -19.68
C SER A 216 -11.95 -13.37 -20.71
N ALA A 217 -13.06 -12.71 -20.34
CA ALA A 217 -13.80 -11.77 -21.17
C ALA A 217 -13.99 -12.25 -22.62
N ARG A 218 -13.40 -11.54 -23.59
CA ARG A 218 -13.53 -11.83 -25.02
C ARG A 218 -12.39 -12.69 -25.59
N ALA A 219 -11.57 -13.28 -24.77
CA ALA A 219 -10.42 -14.08 -25.19
C ALA A 219 -10.81 -15.47 -25.79
N THR A 220 -12.04 -15.59 -26.29
CA THR A 220 -12.61 -16.82 -26.87
C THR A 220 -12.05 -17.21 -28.25
N LYS A 221 -10.91 -16.67 -28.65
CA LYS A 221 -10.27 -17.01 -29.94
C LYS A 221 -9.38 -18.26 -29.88
N GLY A 222 -9.24 -18.91 -28.73
CA GLY A 222 -8.52 -20.18 -28.62
C GLY A 222 -9.36 -21.35 -29.08
N ALA A 223 -8.73 -22.31 -29.77
CA ALA A 223 -9.37 -23.55 -30.20
C ALA A 223 -9.72 -24.47 -29.01
N ASP A 224 -9.16 -24.20 -27.83
CA ASP A 224 -9.36 -24.95 -26.58
C ASP A 224 -9.60 -23.98 -25.41
N ILE A 225 -10.63 -24.26 -24.62
CA ILE A 225 -10.99 -23.50 -23.40
C ILE A 225 -9.87 -23.56 -22.39
N GLU A 226 -9.21 -24.71 -22.26
CA GLU A 226 -8.10 -24.92 -21.32
C GLU A 226 -6.88 -24.08 -21.69
N GLU A 227 -6.52 -23.98 -22.97
CA GLU A 227 -5.40 -23.13 -23.43
C GLU A 227 -5.69 -21.65 -23.18
N THR A 228 -6.93 -21.23 -23.40
CA THR A 228 -7.38 -19.86 -23.13
C THR A 228 -7.28 -19.55 -21.63
N ALA A 229 -7.74 -20.47 -20.77
CA ALA A 229 -7.65 -20.33 -19.31
C ALA A 229 -6.20 -20.21 -18.84
N LEU A 230 -5.32 -21.12 -19.30
CA LEU A 230 -3.91 -21.09 -18.96
C LEU A 230 -3.26 -19.77 -19.37
N LYS A 231 -3.45 -19.34 -20.62
CA LYS A 231 -2.86 -18.09 -21.12
C LYS A 231 -3.34 -16.88 -20.31
N THR A 232 -4.64 -16.78 -20.06
CA THR A 232 -5.21 -15.67 -19.28
C THR A 232 -4.68 -15.68 -17.85
N ASN A 233 -4.61 -16.84 -17.20
CA ASN A 233 -4.09 -16.99 -15.84
C ASN A 233 -2.60 -16.65 -15.74
N VAL A 234 -1.79 -17.00 -16.73
CA VAL A 234 -0.36 -16.65 -16.79
C VAL A 234 -0.17 -15.14 -16.91
N GLU A 235 -0.90 -14.48 -17.83
CA GLU A 235 -0.89 -13.03 -17.95
C GLU A 235 -1.39 -12.34 -16.68
N ALA A 236 -2.45 -12.88 -16.06
CA ALA A 236 -2.98 -12.37 -14.80
C ALA A 236 -1.95 -12.49 -13.66
N ALA A 237 -1.22 -13.59 -13.55
CA ALA A 237 -0.21 -13.78 -12.52
C ALA A 237 0.89 -12.71 -12.58
N GLU A 238 1.35 -12.34 -13.77
CA GLU A 238 2.33 -11.25 -13.96
C GLU A 238 1.73 -9.89 -13.61
N GLU A 239 0.54 -9.61 -14.11
CA GLU A 239 -0.12 -8.34 -13.89
C GLU A 239 -0.53 -8.15 -12.42
N ILE A 240 -1.00 -9.19 -11.74
CA ILE A 240 -1.29 -9.15 -10.30
C ILE A 240 -0.04 -8.75 -9.52
N ALA A 241 1.10 -9.40 -9.78
CA ALA A 241 2.36 -9.06 -9.11
C ALA A 241 2.76 -7.59 -9.37
N ARG A 242 2.50 -7.06 -10.57
CA ARG A 242 2.72 -5.66 -10.93
C ARG A 242 1.78 -4.73 -10.16
N GLN A 243 0.48 -5.05 -10.11
CA GLN A 243 -0.52 -4.26 -9.42
C GLN A 243 -0.32 -4.23 -7.90
N LEU A 244 0.10 -5.34 -7.30
CA LEU A 244 0.44 -5.38 -5.88
C LEU A 244 1.56 -4.39 -5.52
N ARG A 245 2.57 -4.27 -6.38
CA ARG A 245 3.66 -3.29 -6.20
C ARG A 245 3.21 -1.86 -6.48
N LEU A 246 2.47 -1.65 -7.57
CA LEU A 246 2.04 -0.33 -8.03
C LEU A 246 1.10 0.33 -7.02
N ARG A 247 0.13 -0.43 -6.51
CA ARG A 247 -0.88 0.03 -5.54
C ARG A 247 -0.43 -0.13 -4.09
N ASP A 248 0.73 -0.71 -3.84
CA ASP A 248 1.28 -1.08 -2.53
C ASP A 248 0.30 -1.90 -1.68
N LEU A 249 -0.37 -2.86 -2.33
CA LEU A 249 -1.33 -3.74 -1.69
C LEU A 249 -0.62 -4.75 -0.80
N GLY A 250 -1.07 -4.91 0.43
CA GLY A 250 -0.48 -5.83 1.39
C GLY A 250 -1.49 -6.44 2.35
N GLY A 251 -1.09 -7.49 3.03
CA GLY A 251 -1.94 -8.31 3.89
C GLY A 251 -2.22 -9.66 3.24
N LEU A 252 -3.36 -10.23 3.54
CA LEU A 252 -3.86 -11.46 2.92
C LEU A 252 -4.51 -11.14 1.58
N ILE A 253 -4.21 -11.95 0.57
CA ILE A 253 -4.71 -11.78 -0.80
C ILE A 253 -5.18 -13.15 -1.26
N VAL A 254 -6.39 -13.21 -1.80
CA VAL A 254 -6.97 -14.40 -2.40
C VAL A 254 -7.19 -14.13 -3.88
N ILE A 255 -6.68 -15.00 -4.72
CA ILE A 255 -6.78 -14.91 -6.18
C ILE A 255 -7.66 -16.05 -6.65
N ASP A 256 -8.71 -15.73 -7.40
CA ASP A 256 -9.61 -16.68 -8.07
C ASP A 256 -9.15 -16.85 -9.51
N PHE A 257 -8.39 -17.94 -9.76
CA PHE A 257 -7.91 -18.27 -11.09
C PHE A 257 -8.99 -18.99 -11.88
N ILE A 258 -9.05 -18.72 -13.18
CA ILE A 258 -9.93 -19.48 -14.08
C ILE A 258 -9.60 -20.97 -13.95
N ASP A 259 -10.63 -21.81 -13.83
CA ASP A 259 -10.48 -23.25 -13.64
C ASP A 259 -9.58 -23.89 -14.70
N MET A 260 -8.65 -24.72 -14.23
CA MET A 260 -7.72 -25.49 -15.05
C MET A 260 -7.73 -26.95 -14.59
N GLY A 261 -8.00 -27.88 -15.50
CA GLY A 261 -8.04 -29.32 -15.22
C GLY A 261 -6.65 -29.91 -14.93
N PRO A 262 -5.66 -29.74 -15.81
CA PRO A 262 -4.34 -30.33 -15.65
C PRO A 262 -3.50 -29.66 -14.54
N ASN A 263 -3.01 -30.47 -13.59
CA ASN A 263 -2.09 -29.99 -12.54
C ASN A 263 -0.82 -29.32 -13.09
N ARG A 264 -0.42 -29.63 -14.32
CA ARG A 264 0.73 -29.00 -14.99
C ARG A 264 0.46 -27.52 -15.23
N ASN A 265 -0.74 -27.18 -15.71
CA ASN A 265 -1.15 -25.81 -15.99
C ASN A 265 -1.23 -24.98 -14.70
N GLN A 266 -1.79 -25.56 -13.62
CA GLN A 266 -1.82 -24.92 -12.30
C GLN A 266 -0.40 -24.61 -11.79
N ARG A 267 0.53 -25.56 -11.91
CA ARG A 267 1.94 -25.33 -11.52
C ARG A 267 2.63 -24.26 -12.36
N GLU A 268 2.31 -24.17 -13.64
CA GLU A 268 2.85 -23.13 -14.52
C GLU A 268 2.44 -21.74 -14.06
N VAL A 269 1.16 -21.54 -13.76
CA VAL A 269 0.63 -20.27 -13.21
C VAL A 269 1.24 -19.97 -11.84
N GLU A 270 1.33 -20.95 -10.93
CA GLU A 270 1.98 -20.77 -9.63
C GLU A 270 3.45 -20.34 -9.77
N ASN A 271 4.20 -20.96 -10.67
CA ASN A 271 5.60 -20.62 -10.90
C ASN A 271 5.72 -19.22 -11.51
N ARG A 272 4.86 -18.88 -12.46
CA ARG A 272 4.85 -17.54 -13.05
C ARG A 272 4.61 -16.46 -11.99
N LEU A 273 3.63 -16.68 -11.11
CA LEU A 273 3.37 -15.74 -10.01
C LEU A 273 4.57 -15.65 -9.05
N ARG A 274 5.17 -16.78 -8.67
CA ARG A 274 6.37 -16.79 -7.80
C ARG A 274 7.54 -16.04 -8.44
N ASP A 275 7.74 -16.20 -9.75
CA ASP A 275 8.80 -15.49 -10.46
C ASP A 275 8.52 -13.99 -10.56
N ALA A 276 7.28 -13.60 -10.84
CA ALA A 276 6.89 -12.20 -10.94
C ALA A 276 7.03 -11.44 -9.60
N VAL A 277 6.78 -12.11 -8.46
CA VAL A 277 6.94 -11.48 -7.13
C VAL A 277 8.38 -11.47 -6.61
N LYS A 278 9.34 -12.15 -7.24
CA LYS A 278 10.77 -12.09 -6.83
C LYS A 278 11.34 -10.67 -6.86
N GLN A 279 10.83 -9.83 -7.76
CA GLN A 279 11.25 -8.43 -7.86
C GLN A 279 10.65 -7.53 -6.77
N ASP A 280 9.68 -8.05 -6.00
CA ASP A 280 9.05 -7.28 -4.93
C ASP A 280 9.99 -7.12 -3.74
N ARG A 281 10.04 -5.91 -3.19
CA ARG A 281 10.82 -5.59 -1.99
C ARG A 281 10.14 -6.10 -0.71
N ALA A 282 8.80 -6.21 -0.74
CA ALA A 282 8.04 -6.76 0.36
C ALA A 282 8.29 -8.27 0.49
N ARG A 283 8.20 -8.78 1.71
CA ARG A 283 8.18 -10.23 1.92
C ARG A 283 6.85 -10.77 1.43
N VAL A 284 6.91 -11.69 0.47
CA VAL A 284 5.74 -12.36 -0.11
C VAL A 284 5.81 -13.86 0.17
N GLN A 285 4.68 -14.43 0.55
CA GLN A 285 4.49 -15.88 0.66
C GLN A 285 3.36 -16.27 -0.28
N VAL A 286 3.62 -17.25 -1.15
CA VAL A 286 2.67 -17.71 -2.17
C VAL A 286 2.31 -19.17 -1.89
N GLY A 287 1.03 -19.45 -1.74
CA GLY A 287 0.49 -20.79 -1.56
C GLY A 287 0.47 -21.60 -2.86
N ARG A 288 -0.39 -22.61 -2.89
CA ARG A 288 -0.71 -23.42 -4.07
C ARG A 288 -2.15 -23.15 -4.48
N ILE A 289 -2.47 -23.37 -5.74
CA ILE A 289 -3.86 -23.34 -6.20
C ILE A 289 -4.60 -24.51 -5.54
N SER A 290 -5.69 -24.19 -4.86
CA SER A 290 -6.55 -25.16 -4.19
C SER A 290 -7.43 -25.89 -5.19
N ARG A 291 -8.12 -26.96 -4.73
CA ARG A 291 -9.13 -27.66 -5.54
C ARG A 291 -10.31 -26.79 -5.99
N PHE A 292 -10.44 -25.59 -5.45
CA PHE A 292 -11.48 -24.63 -5.78
C PHE A 292 -10.98 -23.52 -6.74
N GLY A 293 -9.78 -23.65 -7.32
CA GLY A 293 -9.21 -22.61 -8.19
C GLY A 293 -8.55 -21.45 -7.43
N LEU A 294 -8.69 -21.39 -6.08
CA LEU A 294 -8.22 -20.28 -5.28
C LEU A 294 -6.74 -20.42 -4.92
N LEU A 295 -5.99 -19.32 -5.04
CA LEU A 295 -4.63 -19.22 -4.53
C LEU A 295 -4.58 -18.19 -3.41
N GLU A 296 -4.08 -18.60 -2.27
CA GLU A 296 -3.85 -17.71 -1.12
C GLU A 296 -2.40 -17.25 -1.10
N MET A 297 -2.21 -15.96 -0.85
CA MET A 297 -0.89 -15.39 -0.65
C MET A 297 -0.90 -14.31 0.41
N SER A 298 0.27 -14.00 0.96
CA SER A 298 0.44 -12.86 1.86
C SER A 298 1.58 -11.98 1.39
N ARG A 299 1.38 -10.67 1.47
CA ARG A 299 2.40 -9.66 1.19
C ARG A 299 2.56 -8.74 2.38
N GLN A 300 3.81 -8.53 2.79
CA GLN A 300 4.12 -7.58 3.86
C GLN A 300 3.65 -6.18 3.44
N ARG A 301 2.93 -5.48 4.32
CA ARG A 301 2.61 -4.07 4.15
C ARG A 301 3.85 -3.24 4.42
N LEU A 302 4.26 -2.46 3.43
CA LEU A 302 5.40 -1.55 3.57
C LEU A 302 4.94 -0.15 4.02
N ARG A 303 3.77 0.27 3.56
CA ARG A 303 3.11 1.55 3.86
C ARG A 303 1.61 1.41 3.59
N SER A 304 0.84 2.48 3.79
CA SER A 304 -0.57 2.54 3.36
C SER A 304 -0.67 2.33 1.85
N SER A 305 -1.69 1.61 1.42
CA SER A 305 -1.91 1.40 -0.02
C SER A 305 -2.30 2.71 -0.71
N LEU A 306 -2.17 2.74 -2.05
CA LEU A 306 -2.56 3.89 -2.85
C LEU A 306 -4.02 4.30 -2.58
N GLY A 307 -4.93 3.34 -2.46
CA GLY A 307 -6.33 3.60 -2.13
C GLY A 307 -6.51 4.15 -0.71
N GLU A 308 -5.86 3.54 0.30
CA GLU A 308 -5.95 3.99 1.69
C GLU A 308 -5.44 5.43 1.89
N SER A 309 -4.47 5.87 1.08
CA SER A 309 -3.87 7.21 1.18
C SER A 309 -4.55 8.29 0.34
N SER A 310 -5.35 7.91 -0.67
CA SER A 310 -5.86 8.85 -1.67
C SER A 310 -7.38 8.83 -1.84
N LEU A 311 -8.08 7.85 -1.26
CA LEU A 311 -9.52 7.70 -1.38
C LEU A 311 -10.21 7.91 -0.03
N GLU A 312 -11.39 8.51 -0.07
CA GLU A 312 -12.29 8.64 1.07
C GLU A 312 -13.45 7.65 0.96
N LEU A 313 -13.95 7.17 2.10
CA LEU A 313 -15.11 6.31 2.12
C LEU A 313 -16.34 7.06 1.61
N CYS A 314 -17.05 6.47 0.65
CA CYS A 314 -18.29 7.02 0.14
C CYS A 314 -19.31 7.15 1.28
N SER A 315 -19.74 8.36 1.60
CA SER A 315 -20.71 8.63 2.67
C SER A 315 -22.08 7.98 2.43
N ARG A 316 -22.42 7.68 1.15
CA ARG A 316 -23.71 7.09 0.78
C ARG A 316 -23.78 5.58 1.02
N CYS A 317 -22.73 4.84 0.65
CA CYS A 317 -22.70 3.37 0.80
C CYS A 317 -21.74 2.88 1.88
N SER A 318 -21.00 3.77 2.54
CA SER A 318 -19.99 3.43 3.58
C SER A 318 -19.01 2.34 3.11
N GLY A 319 -18.62 2.38 1.83
CA GLY A 319 -17.70 1.41 1.22
C GLY A 319 -18.33 0.10 0.74
N GLN A 320 -19.67 -0.07 0.88
CA GLN A 320 -20.35 -1.31 0.50
C GLN A 320 -20.58 -1.47 -1.02
N GLY A 321 -20.42 -0.39 -1.81
CA GLY A 321 -20.63 -0.42 -3.27
C GLY A 321 -22.11 -0.50 -3.70
N SER A 322 -23.03 -0.74 -2.77
CA SER A 322 -24.48 -0.81 -3.01
C SER A 322 -25.25 -0.08 -1.93
N ILE A 323 -26.47 0.35 -2.26
CA ILE A 323 -27.41 0.98 -1.34
C ILE A 323 -28.77 0.29 -1.47
N ARG A 324 -29.61 0.44 -0.47
CA ARG A 324 -30.98 -0.05 -0.54
C ARG A 324 -31.75 0.63 -1.67
N SER A 325 -32.57 -0.14 -2.42
CA SER A 325 -33.46 0.43 -3.42
C SER A 325 -34.48 1.39 -2.77
N VAL A 326 -35.00 2.32 -3.58
CA VAL A 326 -35.99 3.31 -3.14
C VAL A 326 -37.19 2.60 -2.47
N GLU A 327 -37.72 1.56 -3.09
CA GLU A 327 -38.84 0.79 -2.55
C GLU A 327 -38.50 0.11 -1.22
N SER A 328 -37.33 -0.56 -1.14
CA SER A 328 -36.89 -1.22 0.10
C SER A 328 -36.69 -0.24 1.25
N LEU A 329 -36.14 0.95 0.96
CA LEU A 329 -35.94 1.99 1.96
C LEU A 329 -37.30 2.60 2.38
N ALA A 330 -38.18 2.89 1.44
CA ALA A 330 -39.52 3.41 1.69
C ALA A 330 -40.35 2.50 2.61
N LEU A 331 -40.34 1.18 2.35
CA LEU A 331 -41.03 0.20 3.20
C LEU A 331 -40.43 0.12 4.60
N SER A 332 -39.12 0.34 4.75
CA SER A 332 -38.49 0.42 6.06
C SER A 332 -38.92 1.67 6.81
N ILE A 333 -39.00 2.81 6.13
CA ILE A 333 -39.43 4.08 6.69
C ILE A 333 -40.89 3.98 7.12
N LEU A 334 -41.78 3.38 6.33
CA LEU A 334 -43.16 3.19 6.74
C LEU A 334 -43.30 2.47 8.08
N ARG A 335 -42.51 1.42 8.31
CA ARG A 335 -42.50 0.71 9.60
C ARG A 335 -42.04 1.59 10.74
N ILE A 336 -41.02 2.44 10.51
CA ILE A 336 -40.53 3.39 11.51
C ILE A 336 -41.59 4.46 11.79
N LEU A 337 -42.25 4.99 10.76
CA LEU A 337 -43.33 5.97 10.93
C LEU A 337 -44.50 5.38 11.73
N GLU A 338 -44.87 4.12 11.47
CA GLU A 338 -45.91 3.44 12.24
C GLU A 338 -45.51 3.23 13.71
N GLU A 339 -44.25 2.84 13.95
CA GLU A 339 -43.73 2.69 15.32
C GLU A 339 -43.68 4.01 16.08
N GLU A 340 -43.22 5.09 15.43
CA GLU A 340 -43.17 6.44 16.05
C GLU A 340 -44.58 6.98 16.28
N ALA A 341 -45.52 6.69 15.38
CA ALA A 341 -46.91 7.10 15.49
C ALA A 341 -47.64 6.49 16.70
N MET A 342 -47.23 5.28 17.12
CA MET A 342 -47.86 4.57 18.25
C MET A 342 -47.31 5.03 19.62
N LYS A 343 -46.27 5.86 19.67
CA LYS A 343 -45.72 6.31 20.95
C LYS A 343 -46.67 7.29 21.66
N GLU A 344 -46.82 7.12 22.97
CA GLU A 344 -47.63 8.03 23.79
C GLU A 344 -47.14 9.48 23.67
N LYS A 345 -48.08 10.43 23.52
CA LYS A 345 -47.82 11.88 23.38
C LYS A 345 -47.19 12.33 22.05
N THR A 346 -47.17 11.49 21.03
CA THR A 346 -46.77 11.90 19.67
C THR A 346 -47.97 12.61 19.01
N GLY A 347 -47.83 13.89 18.68
CA GLY A 347 -48.84 14.63 17.91
C GLY A 347 -48.42 14.84 16.44
N LYS A 348 -47.12 14.77 16.16
CA LYS A 348 -46.55 15.02 14.82
C LYS A 348 -45.25 14.25 14.63
N VAL A 349 -45.07 13.65 13.45
CA VAL A 349 -43.82 12.99 13.02
C VAL A 349 -43.27 13.73 11.81
N LEU A 350 -42.04 14.19 11.91
CA LEU A 350 -41.30 14.80 10.81
C LEU A 350 -40.17 13.87 10.34
N ALA A 351 -40.21 13.45 9.10
CA ALA A 351 -39.19 12.59 8.51
C ALA A 351 -38.44 13.30 7.38
N GLN A 352 -37.14 13.47 7.54
CA GLN A 352 -36.25 14.01 6.50
C GLN A 352 -35.69 12.86 5.63
N LEU A 353 -36.03 12.85 4.36
CA LEU A 353 -35.81 11.74 3.46
C LEU A 353 -35.14 12.19 2.15
N PRO A 354 -34.43 11.28 1.43
CA PRO A 354 -34.06 11.51 0.04
C PRO A 354 -35.31 11.76 -0.83
N VAL A 355 -35.21 12.70 -1.77
CA VAL A 355 -36.33 13.15 -2.63
C VAL A 355 -37.03 11.99 -3.33
N ASP A 356 -36.27 11.03 -3.91
CA ASP A 356 -36.82 9.87 -4.62
C ASP A 356 -37.68 8.99 -3.68
N VAL A 357 -37.23 8.82 -2.44
CA VAL A 357 -37.95 8.00 -1.44
C VAL A 357 -39.21 8.73 -0.95
N ALA A 358 -39.13 10.04 -0.70
CA ALA A 358 -40.28 10.85 -0.33
C ALA A 358 -41.33 10.85 -1.45
N THR A 359 -40.89 11.03 -2.71
CA THR A 359 -41.76 10.97 -3.88
C THR A 359 -42.49 9.61 -4.03
N PHE A 360 -41.74 8.52 -3.80
CA PHE A 360 -42.34 7.16 -3.83
C PHE A 360 -43.38 6.98 -2.71
N LEU A 361 -43.05 7.41 -1.50
CA LEU A 361 -43.98 7.32 -0.32
C LEU A 361 -45.24 8.14 -0.54
N LEU A 362 -45.10 9.38 -1.00
CA LEU A 362 -46.26 10.28 -1.20
C LEU A 362 -47.16 9.90 -2.37
N ASN A 363 -46.64 9.25 -3.40
CA ASN A 363 -47.44 8.81 -4.56
C ASN A 363 -47.96 7.37 -4.40
N GLU A 364 -47.02 6.43 -4.17
CA GLU A 364 -47.36 5.00 -4.19
C GLU A 364 -47.87 4.45 -2.85
N LYS A 365 -47.54 5.10 -1.74
CA LYS A 365 -47.91 4.66 -0.40
C LYS A 365 -48.73 5.67 0.40
N ARG A 366 -49.31 6.65 -0.30
CA ARG A 366 -50.12 7.72 0.31
C ARG A 366 -51.27 7.21 1.16
N GLU A 367 -51.99 6.19 0.68
CA GLU A 367 -53.13 5.62 1.44
C GLU A 367 -52.69 4.98 2.77
N ILE A 368 -51.51 4.35 2.77
CA ILE A 368 -50.99 3.73 3.98
C ILE A 368 -50.61 4.83 5.01
N ILE A 369 -49.96 5.89 4.55
CA ILE A 369 -49.59 7.03 5.41
C ILE A 369 -50.86 7.67 6.02
N ALA A 370 -51.89 7.94 5.17
CA ALA A 370 -53.15 8.49 5.65
C ALA A 370 -53.85 7.56 6.65
N THR A 371 -53.75 6.25 6.48
CA THR A 371 -54.28 5.28 7.46
C THR A 371 -53.54 5.34 8.79
N ILE A 372 -52.22 5.49 8.79
CA ILE A 372 -51.41 5.63 10.01
C ILE A 372 -51.80 6.93 10.74
N GLU A 373 -51.93 8.06 10.02
CA GLU A 373 -52.33 9.34 10.58
C GLU A 373 -53.70 9.28 11.24
N GLN A 374 -54.70 8.73 10.53
CA GLN A 374 -56.07 8.61 11.03
C GLN A 374 -56.19 7.69 12.26
N ARG A 375 -55.48 6.54 12.21
CA ARG A 375 -55.52 5.55 13.31
C ARG A 375 -54.92 6.08 14.60
N ASN A 376 -53.86 6.87 14.50
CA ASN A 376 -53.13 7.35 15.68
C ASN A 376 -53.43 8.83 16.02
N GLY A 377 -54.21 9.55 15.21
CA GLY A 377 -54.58 10.95 15.43
C GLY A 377 -53.38 11.90 15.35
N ILE A 378 -52.42 11.64 14.46
CA ILE A 378 -51.17 12.39 14.31
C ILE A 378 -51.03 12.96 12.89
N GLU A 379 -50.11 13.89 12.72
CA GLU A 379 -49.69 14.44 11.43
C GLU A 379 -48.30 13.88 11.04
N ILE A 380 -48.14 13.38 9.80
CA ILE A 380 -46.87 12.91 9.24
C ILE A 380 -46.42 13.84 8.13
N LEU A 381 -45.25 14.43 8.28
CA LEU A 381 -44.58 15.24 7.26
C LEU A 381 -43.31 14.52 6.73
N LEU A 382 -43.23 14.42 5.40
CA LEU A 382 -42.10 13.78 4.69
C LEU A 382 -41.30 14.80 3.88
#